data_069976363cb4e68e21bc014d4507063b
#
_entry.id   069976363cb4e68e21bc014d4507063b
#
_cell.length_a   1.000
_cell.length_b   1.000
_cell.length_c   1.000
_cell.angle_alpha   90.00
_cell.angle_beta   90.00
_cell.angle_gamma   90.00
#
_symmetry.space_group_name_H-M   'P 1'
#
loop_
_entity.id
_entity.type
_entity.pdbx_description
1 polymer ?
#
loop_
_entity_poly.entity_id
_entity_poly.type
_entity_poly.pdbx_seq_one_letter_code
_entity_poly.pdbx_strand_id
1 'polypeptide(L)'
;MSDQAQLEANKRLAREYIQRVFNEHRPDLSGEYVTDDVVWHGGILGDIAGAGNVGGLLSAFIGALPDLYAAEQDVVAENDLVTVRLVVKATQQGDLLGVPASGTAIQWNAVDIYRIRDGRISEEWAADDIAAIMNQLGAFSPPWLG
;
A
#
# COMPACT_ATOMS: atom_id res chain seq x y z
N MET A 1 -26.58 -4.84 -10.99
CA MET A 1 -26.16 -4.87 -9.58
C MET A 1 -26.59 -3.58 -8.91
N SER A 2 -27.12 -3.63 -7.70
CA SER A 2 -27.48 -2.42 -6.97
C SER A 2 -26.22 -1.63 -6.60
N ASP A 3 -26.35 -0.32 -6.36
CA ASP A 3 -25.23 0.51 -5.94
C ASP A 3 -24.57 -0.04 -4.67
N GLN A 4 -25.38 -0.46 -3.70
CA GLN A 4 -24.88 -1.05 -2.45
C GLN A 4 -24.11 -2.35 -2.70
N ALA A 5 -24.61 -3.22 -3.58
CA ALA A 5 -23.93 -4.46 -3.93
C ALA A 5 -22.60 -4.19 -4.64
N GLN A 6 -22.54 -3.16 -5.50
CA GLN A 6 -21.30 -2.75 -6.16
C GLN A 6 -20.28 -2.21 -5.16
N LEU A 7 -20.72 -1.38 -4.21
CA LEU A 7 -19.84 -0.86 -3.16
C LEU A 7 -19.25 -1.99 -2.30
N GLU A 8 -20.07 -2.98 -1.93
CA GLU A 8 -19.59 -4.14 -1.18
C GLU A 8 -18.60 -4.99 -1.98
N ALA A 9 -18.85 -5.16 -3.28
CA ALA A 9 -17.94 -5.87 -4.17
C ALA A 9 -16.59 -5.14 -4.29
N ASN A 10 -16.64 -3.80 -4.40
CA ASN A 10 -15.42 -2.98 -4.48
C ASN A 10 -14.61 -3.05 -3.19
N LYS A 11 -15.27 -3.01 -2.02
CA LYS A 11 -14.59 -3.18 -0.73
C LYS A 11 -13.91 -4.55 -0.63
N ARG A 12 -14.60 -5.63 -1.05
CA ARG A 12 -14.01 -6.98 -1.05
C ARG A 12 -12.75 -7.05 -1.91
N LEU A 13 -12.79 -6.43 -3.08
CA LEU A 13 -11.63 -6.40 -3.98
C LEU A 13 -10.43 -5.73 -3.31
N ALA A 14 -10.63 -4.55 -2.71
CA ALA A 14 -9.57 -3.82 -2.03
C ALA A 14 -9.01 -4.61 -0.85
N ARG A 15 -9.88 -5.19 -0.04
CA ARG A 15 -9.49 -6.01 1.11
C ARG A 15 -8.70 -7.24 0.69
N GLU A 16 -9.15 -7.93 -0.35
CA GLU A 16 -8.48 -9.12 -0.87
C GLU A 16 -7.11 -8.77 -1.42
N TYR A 17 -6.99 -7.66 -2.14
CA TYR A 17 -5.72 -7.17 -2.65
C TYR A 17 -4.73 -6.95 -1.51
N ILE A 18 -5.12 -6.23 -0.46
CA ILE A 18 -4.26 -5.97 0.70
C ILE A 18 -3.90 -7.28 1.40
N GLN A 19 -4.86 -8.15 1.62
CA GLN A 19 -4.63 -9.41 2.32
C GLN A 19 -3.67 -10.31 1.56
N ARG A 20 -3.91 -10.55 0.28
CA ARG A 20 -3.12 -11.51 -0.48
C ARG A 20 -1.77 -10.97 -0.92
N VAL A 21 -1.72 -9.74 -1.42
CA VAL A 21 -0.49 -9.16 -1.94
C VAL A 21 0.44 -8.72 -0.83
N PHE A 22 -0.08 -8.02 0.18
CA PHE A 22 0.73 -7.47 1.28
C PHE A 22 0.86 -8.46 2.44
N ASN A 23 -0.25 -8.86 3.05
CA ASN A 23 -0.21 -9.66 4.30
C ASN A 23 0.25 -11.09 4.08
N GLU A 24 -0.05 -11.68 2.93
CA GLU A 24 0.45 -13.01 2.55
C GLU A 24 1.77 -12.93 1.78
N HIS A 25 2.30 -11.72 1.58
CA HIS A 25 3.59 -11.47 0.93
C HIS A 25 3.66 -12.07 -0.48
N ARG A 26 2.62 -11.81 -1.29
CA ARG A 26 2.51 -12.29 -2.66
C ARG A 26 2.41 -11.13 -3.66
N PRO A 27 3.48 -10.31 -3.81
CA PRO A 27 3.46 -9.21 -4.79
C PRO A 27 3.32 -9.72 -6.23
N ASP A 28 3.66 -10.96 -6.50
CA ASP A 28 3.46 -11.62 -7.79
C ASP A 28 1.97 -11.70 -8.19
N LEU A 29 1.05 -11.62 -7.22
CA LEU A 29 -0.39 -11.65 -7.49
C LEU A 29 -0.98 -10.28 -7.85
N SER A 30 -0.21 -9.20 -7.72
CA SER A 30 -0.74 -7.83 -7.91
C SER A 30 -1.40 -7.64 -9.27
N GLY A 31 -0.84 -8.24 -10.33
CA GLY A 31 -1.38 -8.14 -11.68
C GLY A 31 -2.77 -8.74 -11.86
N GLU A 32 -3.20 -9.62 -10.96
CA GLU A 32 -4.55 -10.19 -10.98
C GLU A 32 -5.61 -9.20 -10.48
N TYR A 33 -5.19 -8.17 -9.74
CA TYR A 33 -6.08 -7.20 -9.07
C TYR A 33 -6.09 -5.83 -9.73
N VAL A 34 -5.07 -5.50 -10.52
CA VAL A 34 -4.93 -4.17 -11.13
C VAL A 34 -5.15 -4.23 -12.64
N THR A 35 -5.54 -3.10 -13.24
CA THR A 35 -5.62 -2.99 -14.70
C THR A 35 -4.20 -2.87 -15.28
N ASP A 36 -4.05 -3.20 -16.57
CA ASP A 36 -2.74 -3.11 -17.23
C ASP A 36 -2.19 -1.68 -17.21
N ASP A 37 -3.07 -0.68 -17.24
CA ASP A 37 -2.73 0.74 -17.26
C ASP A 37 -2.82 1.41 -15.88
N VAL A 38 -2.83 0.63 -14.80
CA VAL A 38 -2.93 1.16 -13.43
C VAL A 38 -1.92 2.27 -13.17
N VAL A 39 -2.34 3.31 -12.44
CA VAL A 39 -1.45 4.38 -11.98
C VAL A 39 -1.45 4.39 -10.45
N TRP A 40 -0.25 4.34 -9.89
CA TRP A 40 -0.01 4.40 -8.46
C TRP A 40 0.59 5.76 -8.12
N HIS A 41 -0.03 6.46 -7.17
CA HIS A 41 0.41 7.77 -6.69
C HIS A 41 0.94 7.62 -5.27
N GLY A 42 2.22 7.85 -5.06
CA GLY A 42 2.87 7.68 -3.77
C GLY A 42 3.29 8.96 -3.06
N GLY A 43 2.71 10.10 -3.42
CA GLY A 43 3.10 11.38 -2.83
C GLY A 43 4.55 11.70 -3.13
N ILE A 44 5.36 11.87 -2.09
CA ILE A 44 6.80 12.16 -2.24
C ILE A 44 7.56 11.05 -2.97
N LEU A 45 7.01 9.83 -3.00
CA LEU A 45 7.61 8.71 -3.72
C LEU A 45 7.36 8.77 -5.24
N GLY A 46 6.50 9.71 -5.69
CA GLY A 46 6.21 9.91 -7.10
C GLY A 46 5.07 9.03 -7.61
N ASP A 47 4.91 9.03 -8.94
CA ASP A 47 3.87 8.28 -9.63
C ASP A 47 4.49 7.15 -10.44
N ILE A 48 3.82 5.99 -10.46
CA ILE A 48 4.26 4.82 -11.22
C ILE A 48 3.08 4.34 -12.05
N ALA A 49 3.30 4.11 -13.34
CA ALA A 49 2.28 3.65 -14.26
C ALA A 49 2.60 2.25 -14.79
N GLY A 50 1.53 1.46 -14.94
CA GLY A 50 1.57 0.14 -15.52
C GLY A 50 1.68 -0.98 -14.48
N ALA A 51 0.94 -2.07 -14.73
CA ALA A 51 0.87 -3.20 -13.80
C ALA A 51 2.24 -3.80 -13.49
N GLY A 52 3.10 -3.93 -14.47
CA GLY A 52 4.44 -4.49 -14.28
C GLY A 52 5.31 -3.62 -13.39
N ASN A 53 5.28 -2.31 -13.58
CA ASN A 53 6.06 -1.36 -12.78
C ASN A 53 5.55 -1.28 -11.34
N VAL A 54 4.23 -1.29 -11.16
CA VAL A 54 3.61 -1.33 -9.82
C VAL A 54 3.98 -2.63 -9.12
N GLY A 55 3.91 -3.76 -9.82
CA GLY A 55 4.35 -5.05 -9.27
C GLY A 55 5.81 -5.05 -8.84
N GLY A 56 6.68 -4.42 -9.61
CA GLY A 56 8.10 -4.25 -9.26
C GLY A 56 8.31 -3.42 -8.01
N LEU A 57 7.56 -2.33 -7.85
CA LEU A 57 7.59 -1.50 -6.64
C LEU A 57 7.17 -2.33 -5.43
N LEU A 58 6.07 -3.06 -5.52
CA LEU A 58 5.55 -3.89 -4.43
C LEU A 58 6.52 -5.01 -4.06
N SER A 59 7.16 -5.64 -5.06
CA SER A 59 8.16 -6.68 -4.81
C SER A 59 9.35 -6.14 -4.03
N ALA A 60 9.85 -4.97 -4.38
CA ALA A 60 10.97 -4.32 -3.68
C ALA A 60 10.58 -3.94 -2.25
N PHE A 61 9.41 -3.35 -2.07
CA PHE A 61 8.92 -2.89 -0.76
C PHE A 61 8.66 -4.08 0.18
N ILE A 62 7.90 -5.07 -0.26
CA ILE A 62 7.58 -6.25 0.53
C ILE A 62 8.85 -7.09 0.77
N GLY A 63 9.74 -7.15 -0.21
CA GLY A 63 11.03 -7.84 -0.06
C GLY A 63 11.92 -7.26 1.02
N ALA A 64 11.90 -5.93 1.21
CA ALA A 64 12.62 -5.25 2.29
C ALA A 64 11.94 -5.43 3.65
N LEU A 65 10.66 -5.75 3.67
CA LEU A 65 9.82 -5.87 4.86
C LEU A 65 9.09 -7.23 4.87
N PRO A 66 9.82 -8.36 4.99
CA PRO A 66 9.26 -9.68 4.75
C PRO A 66 8.21 -10.14 5.77
N ASP A 67 8.09 -9.48 6.90
CA ASP A 67 7.08 -9.73 7.93
C ASP A 67 5.97 -8.66 7.94
N LEU A 68 5.88 -7.83 6.90
CA LEU A 68 4.89 -6.75 6.82
C LEU A 68 3.48 -7.27 7.09
N TYR A 69 2.75 -6.55 7.92
CA TYR A 69 1.32 -6.77 8.14
C TYR A 69 0.59 -5.43 8.16
N ALA A 70 -0.33 -5.27 7.24
CA ALA A 70 -1.19 -4.10 7.13
C ALA A 70 -2.54 -4.43 7.76
N ALA A 71 -2.78 -3.90 8.96
CA ALA A 71 -3.99 -4.16 9.72
C ALA A 71 -5.07 -3.14 9.34
N GLU A 72 -6.18 -3.62 8.77
CA GLU A 72 -7.31 -2.80 8.40
C GLU A 72 -7.96 -2.19 9.64
N GLN A 73 -8.17 -0.88 9.63
CA GLN A 73 -8.88 -0.16 10.67
C GLN A 73 -10.29 0.21 10.23
N ASP A 74 -10.41 0.86 9.06
CA ASP A 74 -11.69 1.26 8.47
C ASP A 74 -11.64 1.03 6.97
N VAL A 75 -12.81 0.69 6.39
CA VAL A 75 -13.02 0.64 4.94
C VAL A 75 -14.29 1.37 4.61
N VAL A 76 -14.21 2.34 3.71
CA VAL A 76 -15.38 3.07 3.21
C VAL A 76 -15.36 3.08 1.70
N ALA A 77 -16.53 3.11 1.08
CA ALA A 77 -16.65 3.15 -0.37
C ALA A 77 -17.78 4.06 -0.79
N GLU A 78 -17.52 4.81 -1.87
CA GLU A 78 -18.52 5.66 -2.52
C GLU A 78 -18.19 5.76 -4.00
N ASN A 79 -19.18 5.65 -4.86
CA ASN A 79 -19.00 5.63 -6.32
C ASN A 79 -18.03 4.51 -6.73
N ASP A 80 -16.96 4.83 -7.44
CA ASP A 80 -15.93 3.88 -7.86
C ASP A 80 -14.70 3.86 -6.95
N LEU A 81 -14.76 4.54 -5.80
CA LEU A 81 -13.63 4.68 -4.88
C LEU A 81 -13.82 3.85 -3.62
N VAL A 82 -12.72 3.23 -3.16
CA VAL A 82 -12.61 2.57 -1.86
C VAL A 82 -11.46 3.18 -1.10
N THR A 83 -11.70 3.56 0.15
CA THR A 83 -10.66 4.07 1.05
C THR A 83 -10.46 3.08 2.19
N VAL A 84 -9.20 2.71 2.44
CA VAL A 84 -8.81 1.80 3.52
C VAL A 84 -7.81 2.51 4.41
N ARG A 85 -8.14 2.61 5.71
CA ARG A 85 -7.19 3.11 6.71
C ARG A 85 -6.50 1.92 7.37
N LEU A 86 -5.17 1.99 7.45
CA LEU A 86 -4.31 0.88 7.87
C LEU A 86 -3.34 1.31 8.97
N VAL A 87 -3.01 0.35 9.84
CA VAL A 87 -1.81 0.42 10.67
C VAL A 87 -0.88 -0.67 10.17
N VAL A 88 0.32 -0.29 9.75
CA VAL A 88 1.28 -1.22 9.15
C VAL A 88 2.43 -1.45 10.11
N LYS A 89 2.82 -2.71 10.29
CA LYS A 89 3.97 -3.13 11.09
C LYS A 89 4.90 -3.97 10.25
N ALA A 90 6.20 -3.78 10.42
CA ALA A 90 7.20 -4.56 9.71
C ALA A 90 8.56 -4.46 10.39
N THR A 91 9.48 -5.34 9.99
CA THR A 91 10.90 -5.27 10.39
C THR A 91 11.72 -5.04 9.13
N GLN A 92 12.61 -4.05 9.16
CA GLN A 92 13.46 -3.74 8.01
C GLN A 92 14.58 -4.76 7.86
N GLN A 93 14.43 -5.70 6.93
CA GLN A 93 15.43 -6.73 6.65
C GLN A 93 16.19 -6.47 5.35
N GLY A 94 15.74 -5.51 4.53
CA GLY A 94 16.40 -5.09 3.30
C GLY A 94 16.50 -3.58 3.22
N ASP A 95 17.25 -3.08 2.25
CA ASP A 95 17.37 -1.64 2.00
C ASP A 95 16.00 -1.07 1.66
N LEU A 96 15.64 0.05 2.29
CA LEU A 96 14.34 0.68 2.14
C LEU A 96 14.52 2.18 1.93
N LEU A 97 14.06 2.70 0.79
CA LEU A 97 14.07 4.13 0.47
C LEU A 97 15.46 4.76 0.70
N GLY A 98 16.52 4.05 0.34
CA GLY A 98 17.90 4.52 0.50
C GLY A 98 18.48 4.31 1.89
N VAL A 99 17.75 3.70 2.81
CA VAL A 99 18.24 3.39 4.17
C VAL A 99 18.68 1.93 4.20
N PRO A 100 19.96 1.65 4.54
CA PRO A 100 20.45 0.28 4.64
C PRO A 100 19.69 -0.56 5.66
N ALA A 101 19.62 -1.87 5.42
CA ALA A 101 18.97 -2.82 6.31
C ALA A 101 19.50 -2.70 7.75
N SER A 102 18.60 -2.58 8.73
CA SER A 102 18.97 -2.36 10.13
C SER A 102 18.38 -3.38 11.09
N GLY A 103 17.42 -4.21 10.65
CA GLY A 103 16.67 -5.09 11.54
C GLY A 103 15.72 -4.36 12.49
N THR A 104 15.47 -3.07 12.25
CA THR A 104 14.60 -2.24 13.10
C THR A 104 13.13 -2.57 12.86
N ALA A 105 12.38 -2.75 13.96
CA ALA A 105 10.91 -2.87 13.89
C ALA A 105 10.30 -1.47 13.72
N ILE A 106 9.41 -1.33 12.76
CA ILE A 106 8.75 -0.07 12.44
C ILE A 106 7.23 -0.24 12.39
N GLN A 107 6.52 0.85 12.66
CA GLN A 107 5.07 0.90 12.57
C GLN A 107 4.67 2.28 12.04
N TRP A 108 3.70 2.31 11.12
CA TRP A 108 3.20 3.59 10.58
C TRP A 108 1.73 3.49 10.19
N ASN A 109 1.10 4.66 10.05
CA ASN A 109 -0.27 4.78 9.57
C ASN A 109 -0.24 4.97 8.06
N ALA A 110 -1.21 4.37 7.37
CA ALA A 110 -1.39 4.53 5.95
C ALA A 110 -2.88 4.70 5.63
N VAL A 111 -3.17 5.45 4.58
CA VAL A 111 -4.49 5.54 3.99
C VAL A 111 -4.32 5.29 2.50
N ASP A 112 -4.97 4.24 2.00
CA ASP A 112 -4.96 3.93 0.57
C ASP A 112 -6.34 4.20 -0.01
N ILE A 113 -6.37 4.84 -1.17
CA ILE A 113 -7.60 5.06 -1.94
C ILE A 113 -7.43 4.34 -3.26
N TYR A 114 -8.43 3.53 -3.61
CA TYR A 114 -8.45 2.74 -4.84
C TYR A 114 -9.61 3.15 -5.71
N ARG A 115 -9.34 3.39 -7.01
CA ARG A 115 -10.39 3.51 -8.03
C ARG A 115 -10.59 2.16 -8.68
N ILE A 116 -11.84 1.72 -8.74
CA ILE A 116 -12.20 0.41 -9.30
C ILE A 116 -12.85 0.62 -10.67
N ARG A 117 -12.35 -0.12 -11.66
CA ARG A 117 -12.88 -0.13 -13.02
C ARG A 117 -12.96 -1.58 -13.50
N ASP A 118 -14.17 -2.00 -13.88
CA ASP A 118 -14.42 -3.36 -14.39
C ASP A 118 -13.86 -4.47 -13.47
N GLY A 119 -14.06 -4.31 -12.15
CA GLY A 119 -13.64 -5.32 -11.18
C GLY A 119 -12.15 -5.36 -10.88
N ARG A 120 -11.39 -4.33 -11.29
CA ARG A 120 -9.96 -4.21 -11.03
C ARG A 120 -9.61 -2.81 -10.55
N ILE A 121 -8.47 -2.71 -9.86
CA ILE A 121 -7.93 -1.42 -9.42
C ILE A 121 -7.26 -0.74 -10.61
N SER A 122 -7.77 0.43 -10.99
CA SER A 122 -7.23 1.21 -12.10
C SER A 122 -6.36 2.38 -11.65
N GLU A 123 -6.50 2.79 -10.40
CA GLU A 123 -5.72 3.90 -9.84
C GLU A 123 -5.65 3.73 -8.33
N GLU A 124 -4.51 4.09 -7.76
CA GLU A 124 -4.30 4.03 -6.30
C GLU A 124 -3.59 5.28 -5.81
N TRP A 125 -4.04 5.81 -4.71
CA TRP A 125 -3.33 6.85 -3.94
C TRP A 125 -2.87 6.21 -2.63
N ALA A 126 -1.56 6.06 -2.46
CA ALA A 126 -0.96 5.48 -1.27
C ALA A 126 -0.38 6.59 -0.41
N ALA A 127 -1.06 6.91 0.68
CA ALA A 127 -0.62 7.91 1.64
C ALA A 127 -0.04 7.21 2.86
N ASP A 128 1.22 6.85 2.78
CA ASP A 128 1.99 6.29 3.89
C ASP A 128 2.69 7.42 4.65
N ASP A 129 2.78 7.28 5.97
CA ASP A 129 3.54 8.22 6.80
C ASP A 129 5.05 7.95 6.65
N ILE A 130 5.61 8.43 5.54
CA ILE A 130 7.03 8.24 5.22
C ILE A 130 7.93 8.89 6.26
N ALA A 131 7.54 10.05 6.81
CA ALA A 131 8.31 10.70 7.87
C ALA A 131 8.44 9.82 9.11
N ALA A 132 7.36 9.13 9.49
CA ALA A 132 7.38 8.20 10.62
C ALA A 132 8.31 7.01 10.35
N ILE A 133 8.27 6.45 9.14
CA ILE A 133 9.16 5.36 8.74
C ILE A 133 10.63 5.82 8.85
N MET A 134 10.96 6.94 8.22
CA MET A 134 12.34 7.46 8.20
C MET A 134 12.83 7.86 9.60
N ASN A 135 11.95 8.41 10.45
CA ASN A 135 12.29 8.74 11.82
C ASN A 135 12.64 7.49 12.65
N GLN A 136 11.83 6.44 12.56
CA GLN A 136 12.09 5.19 13.27
C GLN A 136 13.37 4.49 12.78
N LEU A 137 13.72 4.65 11.52
CA LEU A 137 14.96 4.11 10.94
C LEU A 137 16.17 4.99 11.22
N GLY A 138 16.00 6.14 11.90
CA GLY A 138 17.09 7.06 12.21
C GLY A 138 17.57 7.91 11.05
N ALA A 139 16.82 7.95 9.94
CA ALA A 139 17.20 8.66 8.72
C ALA A 139 16.61 10.09 8.64
N PHE A 140 15.68 10.41 9.51
CA PHE A 140 15.01 11.72 9.52
C PHE A 140 14.56 12.08 10.93
N SER A 141 14.81 13.34 11.34
CA SER A 141 14.34 13.87 12.61
C SER A 141 13.58 15.17 12.35
N PRO A 142 12.23 15.16 12.47
CA PRO A 142 11.45 16.37 12.24
C PRO A 142 11.71 17.40 13.34
N PRO A 143 11.72 18.71 13.00
CA PRO A 143 12.08 19.77 13.95
C PRO A 143 11.24 19.81 15.24
N TRP A 144 9.96 19.43 15.13
CA TRP A 144 9.03 19.45 16.28
C TRP A 144 9.27 18.33 17.29
N LEU A 145 10.08 17.34 16.97
CA LEU A 145 10.44 16.27 17.92
C LEU A 145 11.72 16.60 18.72
N GLY A 146 12.35 17.70 18.43
CA GLY A 146 13.57 18.12 19.10
C GLY A 146 14.81 17.52 18.51
#